data_baff742318075a1a54328fea5e1196fd
#
_entry.id   baff742318075a1a54328fea5e1196fd
#
_cell.length_a   1.000
_cell.length_b   1.000
_cell.length_c   1.000
_cell.angle_alpha   90.00
_cell.angle_beta   90.00
_cell.angle_gamma   90.00
#
_symmetry.space_group_name_H-M   'P 1'
#
loop_
_entity.id
_entity.type
_entity.pdbx_description
1 polymer ?
#
loop_
_entity_poly.entity_id
_entity_poly.type
_entity_poly.pdbx_seq_one_letter_code
_entity_poly.pdbx_strand_id
1 'polypeptide(L)'
;NPSLSAKKIMKENNKKMIPKGYTSEDTNKRLDWLNEKIDFDYDSGLSTVPEDLKGIIENHIGFMKIPMAVAGPLKINGSYANGEYYVPICTLEGTLALSMSRGMIATHRCDGISVNHIKQELSRAPVFIFDDLKQSADFMKWVDESFSEIKKIAESTTNYGKLLRVDRYPIQNYVILDFILDTGNAAGQNMVTLAAKTACDFIKDKTGIEFFLESGFNSYKKASAR
;
A
#
# COMPACT_ATOMS: atom_id res chain seq x y z
N ASN A 1 -34.76 20.24 5.81
CA ASN A 1 -35.12 18.95 5.20
C ASN A 1 -34.81 19.01 3.72
N PRO A 2 -34.02 18.07 3.17
CA PRO A 2 -33.74 18.03 1.73
C PRO A 2 -35.06 17.81 0.96
N SER A 3 -35.21 18.53 -0.17
CA SER A 3 -36.39 18.42 -1.04
C SER A 3 -36.62 16.98 -1.53
N LEU A 4 -37.86 16.63 -1.89
CA LEU A 4 -38.21 15.31 -2.43
C LEU A 4 -37.35 14.94 -3.65
N SER A 5 -36.92 15.91 -4.47
CA SER A 5 -36.01 15.71 -5.61
C SER A 5 -34.59 15.33 -5.15
N ALA A 6 -34.06 15.97 -4.09
CA ALA A 6 -32.75 15.63 -3.53
C ALA A 6 -32.74 14.22 -2.91
N LYS A 7 -33.83 13.80 -2.25
CA LYS A 7 -34.00 12.44 -1.73
C LYS A 7 -34.10 11.40 -2.85
N LYS A 8 -34.70 11.73 -4.00
CA LYS A 8 -34.79 10.85 -5.16
C LYS A 8 -33.44 10.68 -5.84
N ILE A 9 -32.68 11.79 -6.02
CA ILE A 9 -31.30 11.78 -6.56
C ILE A 9 -30.35 11.02 -5.63
N MET A 10 -30.46 11.18 -4.31
CA MET A 10 -29.68 10.40 -3.35
C MET A 10 -30.01 8.90 -3.39
N LYS A 11 -31.29 8.53 -3.56
CA LYS A 11 -31.70 7.12 -3.72
C LYS A 11 -31.19 6.52 -5.04
N GLU A 12 -31.22 7.27 -6.13
CA GLU A 12 -30.71 6.82 -7.44
C GLU A 12 -29.18 6.72 -7.44
N ASN A 13 -28.47 7.65 -6.79
CA ASN A 13 -27.01 7.56 -6.62
C ASN A 13 -26.59 6.38 -5.72
N ASN A 14 -27.35 6.08 -4.65
CA ASN A 14 -27.08 4.91 -3.82
C ASN A 14 -27.27 3.57 -4.58
N LYS A 15 -28.17 3.50 -5.57
CA LYS A 15 -28.31 2.32 -6.43
C LYS A 15 -27.12 2.11 -7.40
N LYS A 16 -26.32 3.16 -7.64
CA LYS A 16 -25.13 3.09 -8.52
C LYS A 16 -23.87 2.71 -7.78
N MET A 17 -23.84 2.83 -6.46
CA MET A 17 -22.62 2.56 -5.66
C MET A 17 -22.58 1.10 -5.20
N ILE A 18 -21.37 0.53 -5.22
CA ILE A 18 -21.11 -0.82 -4.69
C ILE A 18 -21.44 -0.85 -3.19
N PRO A 19 -22.24 -1.83 -2.70
CA PRO A 19 -22.52 -1.99 -1.27
C PRO A 19 -21.24 -2.26 -0.48
N LYS A 20 -21.05 -1.52 0.62
CA LYS A 20 -19.86 -1.60 1.48
C LYS A 20 -20.11 -2.53 2.66
N GLY A 21 -19.03 -2.97 3.32
CA GLY A 21 -19.06 -3.79 4.52
C GLY A 21 -18.25 -5.08 4.37
N TYR A 22 -18.13 -5.83 5.49
CA TYR A 22 -17.25 -6.99 5.58
C TYR A 22 -17.96 -8.26 6.07
N THR A 23 -19.27 -8.21 6.28
CA THR A 23 -20.05 -9.37 6.73
C THR A 23 -20.47 -10.25 5.56
N SER A 24 -20.90 -11.48 5.87
CA SER A 24 -21.51 -12.39 4.90
C SER A 24 -22.75 -11.77 4.25
N GLU A 25 -23.55 -11.02 5.03
CA GLU A 25 -24.73 -10.29 4.51
C GLU A 25 -24.32 -9.20 3.51
N ASP A 26 -23.23 -8.47 3.80
CA ASP A 26 -22.70 -7.44 2.89
C ASP A 26 -22.16 -8.05 1.60
N THR A 27 -21.55 -9.23 1.66
CA THR A 27 -21.11 -9.99 0.49
C THR A 27 -22.30 -10.40 -0.38
N ASN A 28 -23.35 -10.94 0.22
CA ASN A 28 -24.56 -11.30 -0.51
C ASN A 28 -25.20 -10.07 -1.17
N LYS A 29 -25.31 -8.95 -0.47
CA LYS A 29 -25.81 -7.68 -1.06
C LYS A 29 -24.99 -7.24 -2.28
N ARG A 30 -23.68 -7.45 -2.29
CA ARG A 30 -22.82 -7.15 -3.44
C ARG A 30 -23.07 -8.09 -4.61
N LEU A 31 -23.24 -9.39 -4.33
CA LEU A 31 -23.57 -10.39 -5.35
C LEU A 31 -24.94 -10.10 -5.98
N ASP A 32 -25.96 -9.81 -5.17
CA ASP A 32 -27.28 -9.42 -5.65
C ASP A 32 -27.21 -8.14 -6.51
N TRP A 33 -26.48 -7.12 -6.01
CA TRP A 33 -26.26 -5.87 -6.74
C TRP A 33 -25.54 -6.09 -8.10
N LEU A 34 -24.59 -7.03 -8.14
CA LEU A 34 -23.87 -7.39 -9.36
C LEU A 34 -24.77 -8.12 -10.34
N ASN A 35 -25.56 -9.10 -9.87
CA ASN A 35 -26.50 -9.86 -10.67
C ASN A 35 -27.64 -9.00 -11.27
N GLU A 36 -28.01 -7.90 -10.61
CA GLU A 36 -28.93 -6.90 -11.21
C GLU A 36 -28.34 -6.18 -12.44
N LYS A 37 -27.03 -6.22 -12.62
CA LYS A 37 -26.32 -5.46 -13.68
C LYS A 37 -25.75 -6.31 -14.77
N ILE A 38 -25.30 -7.50 -14.44
CA ILE A 38 -24.68 -8.46 -15.35
C ILE A 38 -25.12 -9.85 -14.94
N ASP A 39 -25.17 -10.76 -15.91
CA ASP A 39 -25.33 -12.19 -15.65
C ASP A 39 -24.02 -12.72 -15.06
N PHE A 40 -23.98 -12.86 -13.71
CA PHE A 40 -22.78 -13.21 -12.97
C PHE A 40 -23.01 -14.52 -12.21
N ASP A 41 -22.58 -15.62 -12.83
CA ASP A 41 -22.58 -16.94 -12.20
C ASP A 41 -21.17 -17.23 -11.65
N TYR A 42 -21.06 -17.30 -10.31
CA TYR A 42 -19.77 -17.49 -9.65
C TYR A 42 -19.87 -18.46 -8.46
N ASP A 43 -19.26 -19.61 -8.59
CA ASP A 43 -18.99 -20.54 -7.49
C ASP A 43 -17.48 -20.69 -7.26
N SER A 44 -16.98 -20.17 -6.16
CA SER A 44 -15.55 -20.32 -5.79
C SER A 44 -15.22 -21.72 -5.30
N GLY A 45 -16.21 -22.46 -4.80
CA GLY A 45 -16.00 -23.72 -4.08
C GLY A 45 -15.07 -23.58 -2.85
N LEU A 46 -14.87 -22.38 -2.36
CA LEU A 46 -14.06 -22.06 -1.17
C LEU A 46 -15.00 -21.55 -0.07
N SER A 47 -14.90 -22.15 1.12
CA SER A 47 -15.62 -21.74 2.31
C SER A 47 -14.71 -20.85 3.17
N THR A 48 -14.79 -19.55 2.98
CA THR A 48 -14.14 -18.58 3.89
C THR A 48 -15.20 -17.61 4.37
N VAL A 49 -15.18 -17.30 5.64
CA VAL A 49 -16.07 -16.33 6.25
C VAL A 49 -15.61 -14.93 5.84
N PRO A 50 -16.45 -14.12 5.15
CA PRO A 50 -16.04 -12.79 4.68
C PRO A 50 -15.52 -11.85 5.77
N GLU A 51 -15.98 -12.06 7.01
CA GLU A 51 -15.55 -11.31 8.19
C GLU A 51 -14.05 -11.42 8.45
N ASP A 52 -13.44 -12.56 8.14
CA ASP A 52 -11.99 -12.81 8.29
C ASP A 52 -11.16 -12.00 7.29
N LEU A 53 -11.82 -11.46 6.26
CA LEU A 53 -11.18 -10.64 5.21
C LEU A 53 -11.20 -9.15 5.51
N LYS A 54 -11.77 -8.74 6.64
CA LYS A 54 -11.80 -7.34 7.06
C LYS A 54 -10.38 -6.78 7.18
N GLY A 55 -10.10 -5.70 6.45
CA GLY A 55 -8.78 -5.08 6.39
C GLY A 55 -7.78 -5.77 5.43
N ILE A 56 -8.20 -6.86 4.76
CA ILE A 56 -7.41 -7.55 3.73
C ILE A 56 -7.88 -7.14 2.33
N ILE A 57 -9.20 -7.20 2.10
CA ILE A 57 -9.81 -6.81 0.82
C ILE A 57 -11.16 -6.13 1.04
N GLU A 58 -11.43 -5.04 0.29
CA GLU A 58 -12.69 -4.33 0.25
C GLU A 58 -13.62 -4.93 -0.81
N ASN A 59 -14.95 -4.79 -0.59
CA ASN A 59 -15.98 -5.19 -1.56
C ASN A 59 -15.87 -6.64 -2.04
N HIS A 60 -15.50 -7.55 -1.14
CA HIS A 60 -15.37 -8.97 -1.43
C HIS A 60 -16.65 -9.55 -2.02
N ILE A 61 -16.53 -10.35 -3.09
CA ILE A 61 -17.62 -11.07 -3.77
C ILE A 61 -17.37 -12.58 -3.87
N GLY A 62 -16.17 -13.06 -3.62
CA GLY A 62 -15.80 -14.47 -3.71
C GLY A 62 -14.31 -14.69 -3.95
N PHE A 63 -13.95 -15.93 -4.23
CA PHE A 63 -12.56 -16.37 -4.45
C PHE A 63 -12.41 -16.98 -5.84
N MET A 64 -11.23 -16.81 -6.44
CA MET A 64 -10.83 -17.49 -7.65
C MET A 64 -9.74 -18.50 -7.34
N LYS A 65 -9.85 -19.71 -7.87
CA LYS A 65 -8.77 -20.71 -7.83
C LYS A 65 -7.77 -20.41 -8.93
N ILE A 66 -6.52 -20.17 -8.56
CA ILE A 66 -5.42 -19.94 -9.51
C ILE A 66 -4.45 -21.12 -9.41
N PRO A 67 -4.07 -21.75 -10.55
CA PRO A 67 -3.06 -22.82 -10.53
C PRO A 67 -1.76 -22.35 -9.92
N MET A 68 -1.15 -23.21 -9.09
CA MET A 68 0.15 -22.97 -8.47
C MET A 68 1.16 -23.99 -9.00
N ALA A 69 2.28 -23.50 -9.50
CA ALA A 69 3.44 -24.29 -9.92
C ALA A 69 4.63 -24.01 -8.99
N VAL A 70 5.70 -24.77 -9.14
CA VAL A 70 6.98 -24.52 -8.47
C VAL A 70 8.07 -24.26 -9.52
N ALA A 71 8.89 -23.24 -9.30
CA ALA A 71 10.08 -22.97 -10.09
C ALA A 71 11.35 -23.11 -9.24
N GLY A 72 12.44 -23.52 -9.85
CA GLY A 72 13.74 -23.71 -9.18
C GLY A 72 14.61 -24.76 -9.87
N PRO A 73 15.79 -25.08 -9.27
CA PRO A 73 16.39 -24.46 -8.09
C PRO A 73 16.93 -23.05 -8.37
N LEU A 74 16.70 -22.12 -7.45
CA LEU A 74 17.29 -20.79 -7.43
C LEU A 74 18.42 -20.76 -6.41
N LYS A 75 19.68 -20.67 -6.85
CA LYS A 75 20.81 -20.50 -5.95
C LYS A 75 21.06 -19.01 -5.69
N ILE A 76 21.06 -18.63 -4.43
CA ILE A 76 21.31 -17.26 -3.97
C ILE A 76 22.56 -17.25 -3.09
N ASN A 77 23.46 -16.31 -3.35
CA ASN A 77 24.65 -16.02 -2.56
C ASN A 77 24.47 -14.59 -2.00
N GLY A 78 23.84 -14.47 -0.85
CA GLY A 78 23.52 -13.17 -0.23
C GLY A 78 23.70 -13.17 1.27
N SER A 79 23.70 -11.98 1.87
CA SER A 79 23.88 -11.81 3.31
C SER A 79 22.69 -12.30 4.14
N TYR A 80 21.47 -12.22 3.62
CA TYR A 80 20.24 -12.64 4.30
C TYR A 80 19.64 -13.92 3.73
N ALA A 81 19.90 -14.23 2.46
CA ALA A 81 19.51 -15.47 1.81
C ALA A 81 20.75 -16.10 1.19
N ASN A 82 21.08 -17.32 1.61
CA ASN A 82 22.22 -18.08 1.09
C ASN A 82 21.83 -19.54 1.00
N GLY A 83 21.84 -20.10 -0.22
CA GLY A 83 21.45 -21.48 -0.46
C GLY A 83 20.60 -21.66 -1.70
N GLU A 84 19.92 -22.82 -1.78
CA GLU A 84 19.04 -23.19 -2.87
C GLU A 84 17.58 -23.08 -2.46
N TYR A 85 16.77 -22.47 -3.32
CA TYR A 85 15.36 -22.19 -3.05
C TYR A 85 14.47 -22.69 -4.18
N TYR A 86 13.28 -23.13 -3.83
CA TYR A 86 12.19 -23.42 -4.75
C TYR A 86 11.06 -22.43 -4.50
N VAL A 87 10.55 -21.80 -5.56
CA VAL A 87 9.62 -20.67 -5.48
C VAL A 87 8.25 -21.10 -5.98
N PRO A 88 7.18 -21.05 -5.13
CA PRO A 88 5.81 -21.24 -5.60
C PRO A 88 5.37 -20.05 -6.43
N ILE A 89 4.71 -20.31 -7.55
CA ILE A 89 4.25 -19.29 -8.51
C ILE A 89 2.80 -19.55 -8.85
N CYS A 90 1.92 -18.61 -8.54
CA CYS A 90 0.53 -18.62 -8.99
C CYS A 90 0.41 -17.84 -10.30
N THR A 91 -0.05 -18.51 -11.36
CA THR A 91 -0.16 -17.88 -12.68
C THR A 91 -1.20 -18.55 -13.56
N LEU A 92 -1.79 -17.75 -14.45
CA LEU A 92 -2.60 -18.24 -15.59
C LEU A 92 -1.83 -18.16 -16.91
N GLU A 93 -0.59 -17.65 -16.88
CA GLU A 93 0.26 -17.58 -18.06
C GLU A 93 0.93 -18.93 -18.32
N GLY A 94 0.71 -19.48 -19.51
CA GLY A 94 1.36 -20.70 -19.95
C GLY A 94 2.88 -20.54 -20.03
N THR A 95 3.61 -21.59 -19.67
CA THR A 95 5.08 -21.68 -19.71
C THR A 95 5.84 -20.75 -18.77
N LEU A 96 5.21 -19.85 -18.00
CA LEU A 96 5.89 -18.91 -17.12
C LEU A 96 6.79 -19.63 -16.10
N ALA A 97 6.27 -20.62 -15.37
CA ALA A 97 7.04 -21.36 -14.37
C ALA A 97 8.22 -22.14 -15.01
N LEU A 98 8.03 -22.66 -16.22
CA LEU A 98 9.09 -23.32 -16.99
C LEU A 98 10.18 -22.33 -17.42
N SER A 99 9.78 -21.16 -17.91
CA SER A 99 10.70 -20.10 -18.32
C SER A 99 11.53 -19.58 -17.14
N MET A 100 10.88 -19.36 -15.98
CA MET A 100 11.58 -18.96 -14.75
C MET A 100 12.56 -20.06 -14.29
N SER A 101 12.14 -21.33 -14.29
CA SER A 101 13.02 -22.45 -13.91
C SER A 101 14.24 -22.55 -14.84
N ARG A 102 14.09 -22.30 -16.13
CA ARG A 102 15.22 -22.27 -17.08
C ARG A 102 16.25 -21.20 -16.69
N GLY A 103 15.78 -19.99 -16.37
CA GLY A 103 16.64 -18.90 -15.90
C GLY A 103 17.35 -19.26 -14.57
N MET A 104 16.59 -19.82 -13.62
CA MET A 104 17.13 -20.25 -12.32
C MET A 104 18.19 -21.35 -12.48
N ILE A 105 17.96 -22.34 -13.33
CA ILE A 105 18.95 -23.41 -13.62
C ILE A 105 20.19 -22.86 -14.32
N ALA A 106 20.02 -21.92 -15.25
CA ALA A 106 21.16 -21.29 -15.93
C ALA A 106 22.03 -20.51 -14.94
N THR A 107 21.44 -19.70 -14.08
CA THR A 107 22.18 -18.96 -13.03
C THR A 107 22.79 -19.90 -11.99
N HIS A 108 22.10 -20.97 -11.61
CA HIS A 108 22.62 -21.99 -10.71
C HIS A 108 23.92 -22.63 -11.25
N ARG A 109 23.99 -22.93 -12.56
CA ARG A 109 25.18 -23.45 -13.21
C ARG A 109 26.36 -22.47 -13.25
N CYS A 110 26.08 -21.19 -13.09
CA CYS A 110 27.05 -20.09 -12.99
C CYS A 110 27.32 -19.67 -11.54
N ASP A 111 27.18 -20.61 -10.59
CA ASP A 111 27.38 -20.41 -9.15
C ASP A 111 26.32 -19.55 -8.46
N GLY A 112 25.19 -19.31 -9.09
CA GLY A 112 24.03 -18.63 -8.48
C GLY A 112 24.00 -17.12 -8.70
N ILE A 113 23.13 -16.45 -7.98
CA ILE A 113 22.91 -15.01 -8.04
C ILE A 113 23.46 -14.36 -6.78
N SER A 114 24.37 -13.40 -6.94
CA SER A 114 24.85 -12.59 -5.82
C SER A 114 23.82 -11.52 -5.48
N VAL A 115 23.43 -11.43 -4.20
CA VAL A 115 22.46 -10.45 -3.69
C VAL A 115 23.09 -9.67 -2.55
N ASN A 116 23.07 -8.36 -2.67
CA ASN A 116 23.51 -7.46 -1.62
C ASN A 116 22.36 -6.57 -1.16
N HIS A 117 22.05 -6.61 0.15
CA HIS A 117 21.06 -5.75 0.76
C HIS A 117 21.70 -4.43 1.18
N ILE A 118 21.26 -3.34 0.59
CA ILE A 118 21.80 -2.01 0.85
C ILE A 118 21.00 -1.30 1.94
N LYS A 119 19.65 -1.24 1.79
CA LYS A 119 18.74 -0.60 2.74
C LYS A 119 17.31 -1.08 2.55
N GLN A 120 16.52 -0.91 3.58
CA GLN A 120 15.08 -1.16 3.57
C GLN A 120 14.37 0.10 4.05
N GLU A 121 13.77 0.82 3.14
CA GLU A 121 13.08 2.08 3.40
C GLU A 121 11.84 2.17 2.52
N LEU A 122 10.74 2.62 3.11
CA LEU A 122 9.50 2.90 2.38
C LEU A 122 8.98 4.27 2.81
N SER A 123 8.39 5.03 1.89
CA SER A 123 7.98 6.38 2.23
C SER A 123 6.60 6.79 1.74
N ARG A 124 6.13 7.91 2.29
CA ARG A 124 5.01 8.73 1.83
C ARG A 124 5.41 10.19 1.88
N ALA A 125 5.03 10.92 0.84
CA ALA A 125 5.48 12.28 0.60
C ALA A 125 4.30 13.27 0.55
N PRO A 126 3.65 13.58 1.68
CA PRO A 126 2.65 14.62 1.74
C PRO A 126 3.22 15.98 1.35
N VAL A 127 2.36 16.80 0.75
CA VAL A 127 2.67 18.15 0.26
C VAL A 127 1.95 19.17 1.13
N PHE A 128 2.68 20.14 1.64
CA PHE A 128 2.19 21.30 2.38
C PHE A 128 2.32 22.54 1.52
N ILE A 129 1.32 23.44 1.57
CA ILE A 129 1.22 24.63 0.73
C ILE A 129 1.27 25.88 1.60
N PHE A 130 2.05 26.87 1.19
CA PHE A 130 2.28 28.11 1.93
C PHE A 130 1.99 29.32 1.05
N ASP A 131 1.73 30.46 1.68
CA ASP A 131 1.50 31.72 0.97
C ASP A 131 2.83 32.30 0.43
N ASP A 132 3.92 32.08 1.16
CA ASP A 132 5.24 32.59 0.81
C ASP A 132 6.41 31.66 1.21
N LEU A 133 7.62 32.02 0.75
CA LEU A 133 8.84 31.27 1.01
C LEU A 133 9.29 31.34 2.47
N LYS A 134 8.94 32.41 3.20
CA LYS A 134 9.33 32.56 4.61
C LYS A 134 8.55 31.56 5.45
N GLN A 135 7.24 31.47 5.25
CA GLN A 135 6.39 30.48 5.95
C GLN A 135 6.89 29.07 5.70
N SER A 136 7.27 28.74 4.45
CA SER A 136 7.80 27.40 4.12
C SER A 136 9.13 27.11 4.82
N ALA A 137 10.02 28.13 4.95
CA ALA A 137 11.29 27.99 5.66
C ALA A 137 11.08 27.84 7.18
N ASP A 138 10.20 28.63 7.78
CA ASP A 138 9.85 28.55 9.21
C ASP A 138 9.21 27.19 9.52
N PHE A 139 8.36 26.69 8.64
CA PHE A 139 7.75 25.35 8.75
C PHE A 139 8.79 24.24 8.73
N MET A 140 9.74 24.27 7.79
CA MET A 140 10.80 23.24 7.73
C MET A 140 11.63 23.20 9.01
N LYS A 141 11.94 24.36 9.59
CA LYS A 141 12.62 24.46 10.87
C LYS A 141 11.78 23.88 12.00
N TRP A 142 10.50 24.21 12.04
CA TRP A 142 9.57 23.67 13.03
C TRP A 142 9.48 22.12 12.93
N VAL A 143 9.46 21.56 11.72
CA VAL A 143 9.47 20.10 11.51
C VAL A 143 10.73 19.46 12.12
N ASP A 144 11.90 20.09 11.99
CA ASP A 144 13.14 19.61 12.61
C ASP A 144 13.06 19.62 14.14
N GLU A 145 12.61 20.74 14.69
CA GLU A 145 12.46 20.92 16.14
C GLU A 145 11.43 19.96 16.74
N SER A 146 10.37 19.64 15.98
CA SER A 146 9.25 18.78 16.39
C SER A 146 9.43 17.30 16.00
N PHE A 147 10.55 16.91 15.39
CA PHE A 147 10.73 15.55 14.86
C PHE A 147 10.45 14.44 15.88
N SER A 148 10.86 14.61 17.13
CA SER A 148 10.63 13.61 18.18
C SER A 148 9.13 13.38 18.46
N GLU A 149 8.31 14.44 18.43
CA GLU A 149 6.86 14.32 18.62
C GLU A 149 6.20 13.70 17.37
N ILE A 150 6.58 14.17 16.18
CA ILE A 150 6.13 13.64 14.89
C ILE A 150 6.41 12.14 14.82
N LYS A 151 7.62 11.73 15.19
CA LYS A 151 8.04 10.32 15.24
C LYS A 151 7.14 9.50 16.17
N LYS A 152 6.93 9.97 17.39
CA LYS A 152 6.08 9.29 18.38
C LYS A 152 4.65 9.11 17.87
N ILE A 153 4.09 10.12 17.24
CA ILE A 153 2.74 10.09 16.67
C ILE A 153 2.66 9.12 15.47
N ALA A 154 3.61 9.19 14.54
CA ALA A 154 3.67 8.26 13.41
C ALA A 154 3.77 6.81 13.86
N GLU A 155 4.66 6.53 14.81
CA GLU A 155 4.89 5.17 15.33
C GLU A 155 3.74 4.65 16.22
N SER A 156 2.87 5.51 16.72
CA SER A 156 1.70 5.07 17.51
C SER A 156 0.68 4.25 16.71
N THR A 157 0.75 4.31 15.39
CA THR A 157 -0.18 3.61 14.48
C THR A 157 0.24 2.17 14.17
N THR A 158 1.42 1.75 14.61
CA THR A 158 1.99 0.44 14.27
C THR A 158 2.89 -0.09 15.38
N ASN A 159 2.92 -1.42 15.53
CA ASN A 159 3.83 -2.09 16.45
C ASN A 159 5.19 -2.43 15.80
N TYR A 160 5.31 -2.29 14.48
CA TYR A 160 6.48 -2.76 13.72
C TYR A 160 7.20 -1.64 12.99
N GLY A 161 6.45 -0.69 12.41
CA GLY A 161 7.03 0.42 11.64
C GLY A 161 7.83 1.38 12.50
N LYS A 162 8.98 1.82 11.99
CA LYS A 162 9.84 2.82 12.64
C LYS A 162 10.06 3.99 11.70
N LEU A 163 9.73 5.21 12.14
CA LEU A 163 10.06 6.41 11.39
C LEU A 163 11.56 6.70 11.55
N LEU A 164 12.28 6.56 10.45
CA LEU A 164 13.73 6.76 10.41
C LEU A 164 14.07 8.24 10.33
N ARG A 165 13.43 8.97 9.40
CA ARG A 165 13.63 10.41 9.17
C ARG A 165 12.46 10.99 8.36
N VAL A 166 12.45 12.32 8.28
CA VAL A 166 11.56 13.09 7.41
C VAL A 166 12.43 14.00 6.54
N ASP A 167 12.57 13.65 5.26
CA ASP A 167 13.30 14.45 4.31
C ASP A 167 12.39 15.59 3.79
N ARG A 168 12.96 16.77 3.55
CA ARG A 168 12.22 17.98 3.17
C ARG A 168 12.65 18.47 1.82
N TYR A 169 11.67 18.68 0.93
CA TYR A 169 11.90 19.16 -0.42
C TYR A 169 11.09 20.43 -0.66
N PRO A 170 11.68 21.62 -0.48
CA PRO A 170 11.04 22.88 -0.81
C PRO A 170 10.99 23.06 -2.34
N ILE A 171 9.81 23.37 -2.85
CA ILE A 171 9.58 23.67 -4.28
C ILE A 171 8.69 24.92 -4.34
N GLN A 172 9.29 26.09 -4.56
CA GLN A 172 8.59 27.38 -4.48
C GLN A 172 7.86 27.53 -3.11
N ASN A 173 6.55 27.72 -3.11
CA ASN A 173 5.73 27.80 -1.92
C ASN A 173 5.16 26.43 -1.45
N TYR A 174 5.73 25.34 -1.90
CA TYR A 174 5.38 23.99 -1.45
C TYR A 174 6.53 23.37 -0.66
N VAL A 175 6.20 22.59 0.35
CA VAL A 175 7.15 21.71 1.03
C VAL A 175 6.63 20.29 0.97
N ILE A 176 7.41 19.41 0.36
CA ILE A 176 7.15 17.98 0.39
C ILE A 176 7.90 17.41 1.59
N LEU A 177 7.17 16.76 2.51
CA LEU A 177 7.76 16.00 3.61
C LEU A 177 7.76 14.52 3.23
N ASP A 178 8.94 13.94 3.04
CA ASP A 178 9.08 12.53 2.73
C ASP A 178 9.32 11.75 4.03
N PHE A 179 8.25 11.10 4.53
CA PHE A 179 8.30 10.29 5.74
C PHE A 179 8.90 8.93 5.40
N ILE A 180 10.12 8.67 5.83
CA ILE A 180 10.87 7.45 5.55
C ILE A 180 10.75 6.49 6.74
N LEU A 181 10.17 5.32 6.49
CA LEU A 181 9.96 4.30 7.51
C LEU A 181 10.67 2.98 7.16
N ASP A 182 11.19 2.32 8.17
CA ASP A 182 11.48 0.89 8.14
C ASP A 182 10.18 0.14 8.49
N THR A 183 9.78 -0.80 7.66
CA THR A 183 8.53 -1.56 7.81
C THR A 183 8.76 -3.00 8.30
N GLY A 184 9.99 -3.34 8.65
CA GLY A 184 10.37 -4.71 9.03
C GLY A 184 10.10 -5.71 7.89
N ASN A 185 9.51 -6.83 8.19
CA ASN A 185 9.21 -7.87 7.19
C ASN A 185 7.96 -7.61 6.34
N ALA A 186 7.25 -6.50 6.58
CA ALA A 186 6.05 -6.16 5.82
C ALA A 186 6.39 -5.35 4.57
N ALA A 187 5.63 -5.52 3.48
CA ALA A 187 5.65 -4.59 2.35
C ALA A 187 5.29 -3.16 2.79
N GLY A 188 4.42 -3.02 3.78
CA GLY A 188 4.24 -1.85 4.63
C GLY A 188 3.54 -0.65 4.01
N GLN A 189 3.03 -0.71 2.78
CA GLN A 189 2.47 0.47 2.09
C GLN A 189 1.29 1.12 2.83
N ASN A 190 0.34 0.33 3.33
CA ASN A 190 -0.79 0.84 4.10
C ASN A 190 -0.34 1.36 5.47
N MET A 191 0.59 0.65 6.12
CA MET A 191 1.20 1.06 7.39
C MET A 191 1.85 2.45 7.27
N VAL A 192 2.68 2.65 6.26
CA VAL A 192 3.38 3.94 6.03
C VAL A 192 2.40 5.05 5.68
N THR A 193 1.34 4.74 4.91
CA THR A 193 0.29 5.72 4.60
C THR A 193 -0.44 6.18 5.85
N LEU A 194 -0.82 5.24 6.73
CA LEU A 194 -1.51 5.55 7.98
C LEU A 194 -0.61 6.35 8.93
N ALA A 195 0.65 5.93 9.08
CA ALA A 195 1.62 6.63 9.91
C ALA A 195 1.87 8.07 9.44
N ALA A 196 2.09 8.26 8.13
CA ALA A 196 2.27 9.58 7.56
C ALA A 196 1.02 10.45 7.69
N LYS A 197 -0.19 9.89 7.45
CA LYS A 197 -1.43 10.64 7.63
C LYS A 197 -1.62 11.11 9.06
N THR A 198 -1.43 10.23 10.04
CA THR A 198 -1.60 10.58 11.46
C THR A 198 -0.59 11.63 11.90
N ALA A 199 0.66 11.54 11.41
CA ALA A 199 1.66 12.57 11.63
C ALA A 199 1.27 13.91 10.98
N CYS A 200 0.73 13.88 9.77
CA CYS A 200 0.26 15.09 9.08
C CYS A 200 -0.95 15.74 9.76
N ASP A 201 -1.89 14.95 10.28
CA ASP A 201 -3.00 15.45 11.08
C ASP A 201 -2.47 16.19 12.33
N PHE A 202 -1.50 15.63 13.04
CA PHE A 202 -0.84 16.28 14.16
C PHE A 202 -0.12 17.58 13.74
N ILE A 203 0.60 17.58 12.61
CA ILE A 203 1.25 18.78 12.08
C ILE A 203 0.21 19.87 11.77
N LYS A 204 -0.88 19.49 11.11
CA LYS A 204 -2.00 20.41 10.81
C LYS A 204 -2.60 21.00 12.09
N ASP A 205 -2.85 20.17 13.10
CA ASP A 205 -3.41 20.63 14.39
C ASP A 205 -2.49 21.63 15.11
N LYS A 206 -1.17 21.47 14.98
CA LYS A 206 -0.18 22.36 15.58
C LYS A 206 0.08 23.63 14.79
N THR A 207 0.04 23.57 13.48
CA THR A 207 0.47 24.67 12.60
C THR A 207 -0.66 25.36 11.87
N GLY A 208 -1.84 24.71 11.77
CA GLY A 208 -2.97 25.16 10.95
C GLY A 208 -2.77 25.00 9.44
N ILE A 209 -1.66 24.38 9.00
CA ILE A 209 -1.30 24.27 7.59
C ILE A 209 -1.95 23.02 6.98
N GLU A 210 -2.62 23.22 5.85
CA GLU A 210 -3.26 22.13 5.10
C GLU A 210 -2.23 21.29 4.33
N PHE A 211 -2.55 20.01 4.13
CA PHE A 211 -1.71 19.09 3.37
C PHE A 211 -2.49 18.21 2.41
N PHE A 212 -1.80 17.71 1.40
CA PHE A 212 -2.26 16.66 0.50
C PHE A 212 -1.37 15.44 0.65
N LEU A 213 -1.97 14.26 0.84
CA LEU A 213 -1.24 13.02 1.00
C LEU A 213 -1.08 12.31 -0.36
N GLU A 214 0.11 12.40 -0.93
CA GLU A 214 0.49 11.72 -2.15
C GLU A 214 1.14 10.35 -1.87
N SER A 215 1.28 9.53 -2.92
CA SER A 215 1.77 8.16 -2.76
C SER A 215 3.22 8.13 -2.30
N GLY A 216 4.12 8.80 -2.81
CA GLY A 216 5.53 8.84 -2.50
C GLY A 216 6.28 9.60 -3.57
N PHE A 217 7.48 10.03 -3.25
CA PHE A 217 8.32 10.78 -4.16
C PHE A 217 8.74 9.97 -5.38
N ASN A 218 8.91 8.67 -5.18
CA ASN A 218 9.16 7.68 -6.23
C ASN A 218 8.20 6.50 -6.11
N SER A 219 7.95 5.80 -7.22
CA SER A 219 7.14 4.58 -7.19
C SER A 219 7.99 3.41 -6.71
N TYR A 220 7.74 2.93 -5.50
CA TYR A 220 8.42 1.76 -4.92
C TYR A 220 8.02 0.43 -5.56
N LYS A 221 7.06 0.44 -6.47
CA LYS A 221 6.68 -0.74 -7.27
C LYS A 221 7.41 -0.82 -8.60
N LYS A 222 8.30 0.11 -8.87
CA LYS A 222 9.08 0.22 -10.11
C LYS A 222 10.53 0.50 -9.76
N ALA A 223 11.44 0.14 -10.67
CA ALA A 223 12.82 0.56 -10.56
C ALA A 223 12.93 2.09 -10.54
N SER A 224 13.70 2.63 -9.63
CA SER A 224 13.97 4.07 -9.53
C SER A 224 15.44 4.31 -9.23
N ALA A 225 15.90 5.52 -9.52
CA ALA A 225 17.28 5.95 -9.26
C ALA A 225 17.51 6.44 -7.81
N ARG A 226 16.49 6.39 -6.99
CA ARG A 226 16.54 6.85 -5.61
C ARG A 226 16.98 5.77 -4.63
#